data_bb33e324f343e2af088ec201f8ecc496
#
_entry.id   bb33e324f343e2af088ec201f8ecc496
#
_cell.length_a   1.000
_cell.length_b   1.000
_cell.length_c   1.000
_cell.angle_alpha   90.00
_cell.angle_beta   90.00
_cell.angle_gamma   90.00
#
_symmetry.space_group_name_H-M   'P 1'
#
loop_
_entity.id
_entity.type
_entity.pdbx_description
1 polymer ?
#
loop_
_entity_poly.entity_id
_entity_poly.type
_entity_poly.pdbx_seq_one_letter_code
_entity_poly.pdbx_strand_id
1 'polypeptide(L)'
;MVLPHPGKEPTAFIVICLDKTISENEKIFTRDLGIVAQTILLRAVEMGLGGGMIGNFVRSEVAAALDLPEHLEPLLVVAVGKPDEEIVLTDLPEDGNTNYYRDAADVHYVPKRALEDIVL
;
A
#
# COMPACT_ATOMS: atom_id res chain seq x y z
N MET A 1 -16.05 7.09 -5.96
CA MET A 1 -15.17 6.49 -7.00
C MET A 1 -14.85 5.10 -6.54
N VAL A 2 -15.07 4.08 -7.35
CA VAL A 2 -14.66 2.69 -7.04
C VAL A 2 -13.33 2.44 -7.74
N LEU A 3 -12.30 2.12 -6.98
CA LEU A 3 -10.98 1.75 -7.48
C LEU A 3 -10.70 0.28 -7.11
N PRO A 4 -9.97 -0.45 -7.93
CA PRO A 4 -9.47 -0.08 -9.26
C PRO A 4 -10.58 -0.04 -10.32
N HIS A 5 -10.33 0.64 -11.44
CA HIS A 5 -11.23 0.57 -12.59
C HIS A 5 -11.28 -0.86 -13.14
N PRO A 6 -12.44 -1.33 -13.65
CA PRO A 6 -12.55 -2.68 -14.22
C PRO A 6 -11.47 -2.94 -15.29
N GLY A 7 -10.76 -4.06 -15.16
CA GLY A 7 -9.65 -4.43 -16.03
C GLY A 7 -8.30 -3.82 -15.65
N LYS A 8 -8.25 -3.04 -14.57
CA LYS A 8 -7.03 -2.43 -13.99
C LYS A 8 -6.70 -3.00 -12.62
N GLU A 9 -7.27 -4.13 -12.28
CA GLU A 9 -7.05 -4.78 -10.99
C GLU A 9 -5.60 -5.27 -10.87
N PRO A 10 -5.01 -5.20 -9.66
CA PRO A 10 -3.71 -5.80 -9.39
C PRO A 10 -3.70 -7.29 -9.74
N THR A 11 -2.59 -7.76 -10.27
CA THR A 11 -2.46 -9.16 -10.69
C THR A 11 -2.03 -10.10 -9.58
N ALA A 12 -1.51 -9.56 -8.48
CA ALA A 12 -1.11 -10.31 -7.31
C ALA A 12 -1.36 -9.53 -6.02
N PHE A 13 -1.63 -10.26 -4.94
CA PHE A 13 -1.76 -9.73 -3.60
C PHE A 13 -0.87 -10.53 -2.66
N ILE A 14 -0.12 -9.81 -1.82
CA ILE A 14 0.70 -10.38 -0.75
C ILE A 14 0.05 -9.97 0.56
N VAL A 15 -0.42 -10.93 1.34
CA VAL A 15 -1.03 -10.66 2.64
C VAL A 15 0.01 -10.87 3.72
N ILE A 16 0.32 -9.81 4.46
CA ILE A 16 1.26 -9.85 5.57
C ILE A 16 0.45 -10.13 6.84
N CYS A 17 0.75 -11.24 7.50
CA CYS A 17 0.04 -11.71 8.66
C CYS A 17 0.90 -11.62 9.94
N LEU A 18 0.24 -11.38 11.05
CA LEU A 18 0.78 -11.65 12.37
C LEU A 18 0.65 -13.15 12.68
N ASP A 19 1.73 -13.81 13.06
CA ASP A 19 1.70 -15.15 13.59
C ASP A 19 1.53 -15.09 15.13
N LYS A 20 0.31 -15.36 15.59
CA LYS A 20 -0.05 -15.34 17.01
C LYS A 20 0.62 -16.44 17.84
N THR A 21 1.22 -17.45 17.20
CA THR A 21 2.04 -18.42 17.93
C THR A 21 3.35 -17.83 18.42
N ILE A 22 3.82 -16.75 17.73
CA ILE A 22 5.02 -16.02 18.14
C ILE A 22 4.68 -14.97 19.18
N SER A 23 3.64 -14.17 18.93
CA SER A 23 3.14 -13.17 19.87
C SER A 23 1.78 -12.65 19.43
N GLU A 24 0.91 -12.39 20.40
CA GLU A 24 -0.39 -11.72 20.17
C GLU A 24 -0.28 -10.19 20.19
N ASN A 25 0.89 -9.63 20.51
CA ASN A 25 1.07 -8.19 20.63
C ASN A 25 1.38 -7.55 19.27
N GLU A 26 0.33 -7.20 18.52
CA GLU A 26 0.42 -6.53 17.22
C GLU A 26 1.32 -5.29 17.24
N LYS A 27 1.31 -4.51 18.34
CA LYS A 27 2.05 -3.25 18.44
C LYS A 27 3.56 -3.43 18.34
N ILE A 28 4.10 -4.57 18.75
CA ILE A 28 5.53 -4.86 18.63
C ILE A 28 5.95 -4.94 17.17
N PHE A 29 5.08 -5.52 16.33
CA PHE A 29 5.38 -5.83 14.94
C PHE A 29 4.93 -4.77 13.93
N THR A 30 4.32 -3.67 14.37
CA THR A 30 3.91 -2.58 13.45
C THR A 30 5.06 -1.98 12.67
N ARG A 31 6.27 -1.93 13.25
CA ARG A 31 7.47 -1.47 12.54
C ARG A 31 7.92 -2.46 11.48
N ASP A 32 7.96 -3.75 11.85
CA ASP A 32 8.35 -4.82 10.94
C ASP A 32 7.39 -4.91 9.76
N LEU A 33 6.09 -4.74 10.02
CA LEU A 33 5.05 -4.69 9.00
C LEU A 33 5.35 -3.63 7.92
N GLY A 34 5.68 -2.40 8.36
CA GLY A 34 6.04 -1.31 7.44
C GLY A 34 7.34 -1.58 6.68
N ILE A 35 8.36 -2.11 7.36
CA ILE A 35 9.66 -2.44 6.74
C ILE A 35 9.48 -3.53 5.68
N VAL A 36 8.76 -4.60 6.00
CA VAL A 36 8.50 -5.71 5.07
C VAL A 36 7.71 -5.22 3.86
N ALA A 37 6.61 -4.48 4.08
CA ALA A 37 5.78 -3.96 3.01
C ALA A 37 6.57 -3.03 2.07
N GLN A 38 7.35 -2.09 2.62
CA GLN A 38 8.18 -1.19 1.83
C GLN A 38 9.27 -1.94 1.06
N THR A 39 9.89 -2.95 1.67
CA THR A 39 10.91 -3.78 0.99
C THR A 39 10.31 -4.54 -0.20
N ILE A 40 9.10 -5.10 -0.04
CA ILE A 40 8.38 -5.76 -1.13
C ILE A 40 8.13 -4.77 -2.27
N LEU A 41 7.64 -3.55 -1.97
CA LEU A 41 7.33 -2.55 -2.99
C LEU A 41 8.60 -2.05 -3.70
N LEU A 42 9.71 -1.84 -2.99
CA LEU A 42 10.99 -1.47 -3.62
C LEU A 42 11.46 -2.56 -4.58
N ARG A 43 11.36 -3.82 -4.16
CA ARG A 43 11.72 -4.94 -5.05
C ARG A 43 10.79 -5.03 -6.25
N ALA A 44 9.50 -4.78 -6.08
CA ALA A 44 8.55 -4.73 -7.18
C ALA A 44 8.97 -3.69 -8.23
N VAL A 45 9.34 -2.48 -7.80
CA VAL A 45 9.81 -1.41 -8.70
C VAL A 45 11.07 -1.82 -9.45
N GLU A 46 12.05 -2.45 -8.81
CA GLU A 46 13.24 -2.98 -9.49
C GLU A 46 12.89 -4.01 -10.59
N MET A 47 11.79 -4.73 -10.43
CA MET A 47 11.28 -5.70 -11.41
C MET A 47 10.39 -5.07 -12.49
N GLY A 48 10.23 -3.74 -12.51
CA GLY A 48 9.34 -3.03 -13.43
C GLY A 48 7.86 -3.18 -13.07
N LEU A 49 7.55 -3.52 -11.83
CA LEU A 49 6.20 -3.62 -11.30
C LEU A 49 5.88 -2.39 -10.42
N GLY A 50 4.60 -2.15 -10.21
CA GLY A 50 4.10 -1.19 -9.24
C GLY A 50 3.29 -1.88 -8.17
N GLY A 51 2.90 -1.14 -7.14
CA GLY A 51 2.04 -1.67 -6.12
C GLY A 51 1.64 -0.64 -5.07
N GLY A 52 0.80 -1.07 -4.14
CA GLY A 52 0.31 -0.23 -3.06
C GLY A 52 -0.02 -1.03 -1.82
N MET A 53 -0.01 -0.34 -0.68
CA MET A 53 -0.40 -0.90 0.61
C MET A 53 -1.89 -0.66 0.83
N ILE A 54 -2.63 -1.70 1.18
CA ILE A 54 -4.06 -1.66 1.47
C ILE A 54 -4.22 -2.04 2.95
N GLY A 55 -4.53 -1.06 3.80
CA GLY A 55 -4.79 -1.25 5.22
C GLY A 55 -6.27 -1.22 5.60
N ASN A 56 -7.12 -0.71 4.70
CA ASN A 56 -8.55 -0.59 4.93
C ASN A 56 -9.31 -1.80 4.36
N PHE A 57 -9.31 -2.90 5.11
CA PHE A 57 -10.04 -4.13 4.77
C PHE A 57 -10.56 -4.81 6.03
N VAL A 58 -11.52 -5.72 5.86
CA VAL A 58 -12.05 -6.54 6.96
C VAL A 58 -11.20 -7.79 7.12
N ARG A 59 -10.40 -7.85 8.20
CA ARG A 59 -9.43 -8.92 8.45
C ARG A 59 -10.06 -10.31 8.41
N SER A 60 -11.24 -10.49 9.03
CA SER A 60 -11.94 -11.78 9.04
C SER A 60 -12.39 -12.24 7.66
N GLU A 61 -12.75 -11.31 6.77
CA GLU A 61 -13.13 -11.66 5.39
C GLU A 61 -11.93 -12.11 4.56
N VAL A 62 -10.78 -11.42 4.73
CA VAL A 62 -9.53 -11.82 4.07
C VAL A 62 -9.05 -13.18 4.59
N ALA A 63 -9.10 -13.38 5.91
CA ALA A 63 -8.73 -14.66 6.52
C ALA A 63 -9.60 -15.80 6.01
N ALA A 64 -10.92 -15.59 5.94
CA ALA A 64 -11.86 -16.58 5.42
C ALA A 64 -11.67 -16.86 3.93
N ALA A 65 -11.46 -15.81 3.12
CA ALA A 65 -11.27 -15.95 1.67
C ALA A 65 -9.99 -16.73 1.30
N LEU A 66 -8.98 -16.69 2.17
CA LEU A 66 -7.70 -17.38 1.98
C LEU A 66 -7.58 -18.68 2.81
N ASP A 67 -8.63 -19.05 3.52
CA ASP A 67 -8.63 -20.22 4.43
C ASP A 67 -7.43 -20.21 5.38
N LEU A 68 -7.14 -19.03 5.96
CA LEU A 68 -6.02 -18.88 6.85
C LEU A 68 -6.25 -19.61 8.18
N PRO A 69 -5.24 -20.29 8.73
CA PRO A 69 -5.34 -20.87 10.05
C PRO A 69 -5.50 -19.78 11.14
N GLU A 70 -6.20 -20.09 12.24
CA GLU A 70 -6.55 -19.12 13.29
C GLU A 70 -5.38 -18.34 13.89
N HIS A 71 -4.17 -18.91 13.84
CA HIS A 71 -2.99 -18.23 14.37
C HIS A 71 -2.42 -17.17 13.42
N LEU A 72 -2.85 -17.11 12.15
CA LEU A 72 -2.42 -16.09 11.20
C LEU A 72 -3.48 -15.00 11.06
N GLU A 73 -3.15 -13.80 11.53
CA GLU A 73 -4.03 -12.64 11.46
C GLU A 73 -3.56 -11.66 10.36
N PRO A 74 -4.36 -11.39 9.30
CA PRO A 74 -4.00 -10.43 8.28
C PRO A 74 -3.86 -9.02 8.85
N LEU A 75 -2.71 -8.38 8.63
CA LEU A 75 -2.46 -7.01 9.08
C LEU A 75 -2.39 -6.00 7.93
N LEU A 76 -1.86 -6.42 6.77
CA LEU A 76 -1.69 -5.55 5.62
C LEU A 76 -1.75 -6.38 4.34
N VAL A 77 -2.36 -5.81 3.31
CA VAL A 77 -2.33 -6.37 1.96
C VAL A 77 -1.45 -5.47 1.08
N VAL A 78 -0.52 -6.07 0.38
CA VAL A 78 0.29 -5.39 -0.65
C VAL A 78 -0.20 -5.86 -2.00
N ALA A 79 -0.81 -4.95 -2.75
CA ALA A 79 -1.22 -5.18 -4.13
C ALA A 79 -0.02 -4.94 -5.05
N VAL A 80 0.20 -5.84 -6.03
CA VAL A 80 1.31 -5.74 -6.98
C VAL A 80 0.80 -6.02 -8.40
N GLY A 81 1.28 -5.26 -9.37
CA GLY A 81 0.92 -5.43 -10.76
C GLY A 81 1.82 -4.65 -11.69
N LYS A 82 1.59 -4.77 -13.00
CA LYS A 82 2.26 -3.90 -13.97
C LYS A 82 1.64 -2.51 -13.86
N PRO A 83 2.46 -1.43 -13.70
CA PRO A 83 1.93 -0.07 -13.67
C PRO A 83 1.20 0.27 -14.98
N ASP A 84 0.04 0.90 -14.85
CA ASP A 84 -0.78 1.35 -15.96
C ASP A 84 -1.34 2.76 -15.70
N GLU A 85 -0.66 3.53 -14.87
CA GLU A 85 -1.01 4.91 -14.58
C GLU A 85 0.21 5.82 -14.74
N GLU A 86 -0.05 7.07 -15.09
CA GLU A 86 0.94 8.13 -15.05
C GLU A 86 0.86 8.83 -13.69
N ILE A 87 1.98 8.85 -12.96
CA ILE A 87 2.08 9.52 -11.66
C ILE A 87 3.02 10.70 -11.77
N VAL A 88 2.55 11.87 -11.34
CA VAL A 88 3.32 13.11 -11.30
C VAL A 88 3.46 13.55 -9.85
N LEU A 89 4.70 13.67 -9.38
CA LEU A 89 4.97 14.29 -8.09
C LEU A 89 4.93 15.81 -8.25
N THR A 90 4.21 16.50 -7.39
CA THR A 90 4.09 17.95 -7.38
C THR A 90 4.55 18.51 -6.04
N ASP A 91 4.93 19.78 -6.06
CA ASP A 91 5.16 20.52 -4.81
C ASP A 91 3.87 20.64 -4.01
N LEU A 92 4.04 20.80 -2.70
CA LEU A 92 2.92 21.03 -1.80
C LEU A 92 2.30 22.42 -2.09
N PRO A 93 0.97 22.50 -2.24
CA PRO A 93 0.31 23.79 -2.40
C PRO A 93 0.42 24.64 -1.11
N GLU A 94 0.19 25.96 -1.24
CA GLU A 94 0.32 26.91 -0.13
C GLU A 94 -0.55 26.60 1.10
N ASP A 95 -1.69 25.95 0.89
CA ASP A 95 -2.60 25.51 1.96
C ASP A 95 -2.12 24.24 2.68
N GLY A 96 -1.00 23.65 2.24
CA GLY A 96 -0.42 22.44 2.81
C GLY A 96 -1.18 21.16 2.55
N ASN A 97 -2.12 21.16 1.60
CA ASN A 97 -2.94 19.99 1.29
C ASN A 97 -2.11 18.88 0.65
N THR A 98 -2.07 17.72 1.28
CA THR A 98 -1.34 16.53 0.82
C THR A 98 -2.21 15.53 0.05
N ASN A 99 -3.50 15.83 -0.16
CA ASN A 99 -4.39 14.94 -0.87
C ASN A 99 -3.98 14.83 -2.34
N TYR A 100 -3.84 13.61 -2.81
CA TYR A 100 -3.63 13.35 -4.23
C TYR A 100 -4.93 13.59 -5.03
N TYR A 101 -4.79 13.88 -6.30
CA TYR A 101 -5.91 14.09 -7.22
C TYR A 101 -5.58 13.57 -8.61
N ARG A 102 -6.62 13.45 -9.46
CA ARG A 102 -6.47 13.10 -10.88
C ARG A 102 -7.09 14.18 -11.74
N ASP A 103 -6.49 14.40 -12.90
CA ASP A 103 -7.04 15.29 -13.91
C ASP A 103 -8.00 14.56 -14.87
N ALA A 104 -8.47 15.27 -15.90
CA ALA A 104 -9.40 14.73 -16.89
C ALA A 104 -8.76 13.66 -17.80
N ALA A 105 -7.42 13.60 -17.87
CA ALA A 105 -6.67 12.58 -18.59
C ALA A 105 -6.29 11.38 -17.72
N ASP A 106 -6.81 11.34 -16.47
CA ASP A 106 -6.52 10.31 -15.46
C ASP A 106 -5.06 10.30 -14.96
N VAL A 107 -4.31 11.38 -15.19
CA VAL A 107 -2.97 11.55 -14.60
C VAL A 107 -3.09 11.74 -13.09
N HIS A 108 -2.30 11.00 -12.34
CA HIS A 108 -2.35 10.96 -10.87
C HIS A 108 -1.29 11.91 -10.28
N TYR A 109 -1.74 13.02 -9.73
CA TYR A 109 -0.88 14.03 -9.10
C TYR A 109 -0.78 13.79 -7.59
N VAL A 110 0.47 13.72 -7.10
CA VAL A 110 0.76 13.43 -5.68
C VAL A 110 1.60 14.56 -5.09
N PRO A 111 1.00 15.46 -4.29
CA PRO A 111 1.73 16.53 -3.61
C PRO A 111 2.71 15.97 -2.57
N LYS A 112 3.94 16.48 -2.58
CA LYS A 112 5.00 16.10 -1.63
C LYS A 112 5.65 17.33 -1.03
N ARG A 113 6.05 17.23 0.24
CA ARG A 113 6.93 18.22 0.87
C ARG A 113 8.31 18.16 0.25
N ALA A 114 8.96 19.31 0.14
CA ALA A 114 10.35 19.36 -0.27
C ALA A 114 11.25 18.66 0.77
N LEU A 115 12.37 18.10 0.32
CA LEU A 115 13.28 17.38 1.20
C LEU A 115 13.86 18.27 2.30
N GLU A 116 14.19 19.52 1.97
CA GLU A 116 14.68 20.54 2.88
C GLU A 116 13.70 20.92 4.00
N ASP A 117 12.40 20.69 3.78
CA ASP A 117 11.36 20.96 4.78
C ASP A 117 11.21 19.84 5.82
N ILE A 118 11.78 18.66 5.56
CA ILE A 118 11.61 17.47 6.41
C ILE A 118 12.89 16.92 6.98
N VAL A 119 14.05 17.40 6.51
CA VAL A 119 15.38 17.06 7.06
C VAL A 119 15.86 18.21 7.93
N LEU A 120 16.14 17.92 9.21
CA LEU A 120 16.66 18.86 10.19
C LEU A 120 18.18 18.83 10.21
#